data_12ef805dc38a3bee68f73d2f08e9e053
#
_entry.id   12ef805dc38a3bee68f73d2f08e9e053
#
_cell.length_a   1.000
_cell.length_b   1.000
_cell.length_c   1.000
_cell.angle_alpha   90.00
_cell.angle_beta   90.00
_cell.angle_gamma   90.00
#
_symmetry.space_group_name_H-M   'P 1'
#
loop_
_entity.id
_entity.type
_entity.pdbx_description
1 polymer ?
#
loop_
_entity_poly.entity_id
_entity_poly.type
_entity_poly.pdbx_seq_one_letter_code
_entity_poly.pdbx_strand_id
1 'polypeptide(L)'
;MVNFAYYMFLLLIIFLSFFTLKRNLEVSPKKIKIYLTFVITLFLLRHIGLFMLCILQSSNIIYYLKPIIYLNHIAMPLIVLAITYVYLRSEVLKFTGSYVVLSIVVLIYIYIIRISKLTIEVSQNYGFIADISNENSMYLFSLILMGILLILNVILLDKPYANKTGIWFIIVSIVVVMMEEVIILGGIKVFPYSVIGELIFLIIINFVFNGFKRSKMN
;
A
#
# COMPACT_ATOMS: atom_id res chain seq x y z
N MET A 1 -16.41 -5.93 -20.56
CA MET A 1 -15.28 -4.96 -20.63
C MET A 1 -14.70 -4.63 -19.23
N VAL A 2 -15.50 -4.29 -18.24
CA VAL A 2 -15.02 -3.89 -16.89
C VAL A 2 -14.19 -4.98 -16.22
N ASN A 3 -14.57 -6.25 -16.35
CA ASN A 3 -13.84 -7.39 -15.77
C ASN A 3 -12.44 -7.55 -16.34
N PHE A 4 -12.30 -7.38 -17.67
CA PHE A 4 -11.01 -7.44 -18.33
C PHE A 4 -10.08 -6.34 -17.82
N ALA A 5 -10.61 -5.11 -17.62
CA ALA A 5 -9.84 -4.01 -17.07
C ALA A 5 -9.34 -4.32 -15.64
N TYR A 6 -10.18 -4.93 -14.80
CA TYR A 6 -9.79 -5.35 -13.45
C TYR A 6 -8.60 -6.33 -13.46
N TYR A 7 -8.67 -7.38 -14.29
CA TYR A 7 -7.58 -8.37 -14.40
C TYR A 7 -6.30 -7.73 -14.93
N MET A 8 -6.43 -6.85 -15.93
CA MET A 8 -5.28 -6.12 -16.47
C MET A 8 -4.63 -5.21 -15.42
N PHE A 9 -5.41 -4.52 -14.59
CA PHE A 9 -4.87 -3.69 -13.51
C PHE A 9 -4.16 -4.54 -12.45
N LEU A 10 -4.73 -5.68 -12.04
CA LEU A 10 -4.07 -6.58 -11.09
C LEU A 10 -2.73 -7.07 -11.62
N LEU A 11 -2.67 -7.54 -12.86
CA LEU A 11 -1.43 -7.99 -13.50
C LEU A 11 -0.42 -6.85 -13.60
N LEU A 12 -0.86 -5.67 -14.01
CA LEU A 12 0.00 -4.50 -14.13
C LEU A 12 0.61 -4.12 -12.77
N ILE A 13 -0.19 -4.13 -11.69
CA ILE A 13 0.30 -3.86 -10.34
C ILE A 13 1.31 -4.93 -9.88
N ILE A 14 1.06 -6.20 -10.17
CA ILE A 14 1.99 -7.29 -9.86
C ILE A 14 3.33 -7.05 -10.55
N PHE A 15 3.35 -6.77 -11.86
CA PHE A 15 4.57 -6.47 -12.61
C PHE A 15 5.29 -5.22 -12.10
N LEU A 16 4.55 -4.14 -11.85
CA LEU A 16 5.11 -2.90 -11.29
C LEU A 16 5.66 -3.12 -9.90
N SER A 17 5.04 -3.97 -9.08
CA SER A 17 5.54 -4.31 -7.74
C SER A 17 6.86 -5.05 -7.80
N PHE A 18 7.04 -6.00 -8.72
CA PHE A 18 8.34 -6.63 -8.97
C PHE A 18 9.39 -5.62 -9.43
N PHE A 19 9.02 -4.72 -10.33
CA PHE A 19 9.91 -3.66 -10.79
C PHE A 19 10.30 -2.72 -9.64
N THR A 20 9.34 -2.33 -8.79
CA THR A 20 9.57 -1.51 -7.60
C THR A 20 10.49 -2.21 -6.60
N LEU A 21 10.29 -3.53 -6.40
CA LEU A 21 11.12 -4.36 -5.53
C LEU A 21 12.58 -4.39 -6.04
N LYS A 22 12.78 -4.68 -7.32
CA LYS A 22 14.10 -4.66 -7.96
C LYS A 22 14.77 -3.30 -7.76
N ARG A 23 14.03 -2.23 -8.03
CA ARG A 23 14.53 -0.87 -7.89
C ARG A 23 14.90 -0.51 -6.46
N ASN A 24 14.08 -0.93 -5.47
CA ASN A 24 14.40 -0.79 -4.06
C ASN A 24 15.75 -1.47 -3.72
N LEU A 25 15.97 -2.68 -4.22
CA LEU A 25 17.23 -3.41 -3.98
C LEU A 25 18.46 -2.70 -4.56
N GLU A 26 18.31 -1.98 -5.68
CA GLU A 26 19.40 -1.25 -6.35
C GLU A 26 19.68 0.11 -5.69
N VAL A 27 18.65 0.86 -5.30
CA VAL A 27 18.76 2.31 -5.01
C VAL A 27 18.68 2.66 -3.54
N SER A 28 17.91 1.88 -2.75
CA SER A 28 17.61 2.23 -1.36
C SER A 28 18.81 2.10 -0.43
N PRO A 29 18.94 2.98 0.60
CA PRO A 29 19.95 2.86 1.65
C PRO A 29 19.82 1.53 2.40
N LYS A 30 20.95 0.93 2.82
CA LYS A 30 20.99 -0.42 3.43
C LYS A 30 19.97 -0.64 4.56
N LYS A 31 19.85 0.35 5.48
CA LYS A 31 18.94 0.25 6.65
C LYS A 31 17.45 0.22 6.27
N ILE A 32 17.08 0.92 5.20
CA ILE A 32 15.68 1.07 4.75
C ILE A 32 15.34 -0.03 3.73
N LYS A 33 16.34 -0.52 3.01
CA LYS A 33 16.19 -1.55 1.97
C LYS A 33 15.45 -2.78 2.47
N ILE A 34 15.83 -3.33 3.62
CA ILE A 34 15.19 -4.52 4.21
C ILE A 34 13.73 -4.23 4.57
N TYR A 35 13.49 -3.10 5.21
CA TYR A 35 12.14 -2.68 5.59
C TYR A 35 11.24 -2.53 4.36
N LEU A 36 11.68 -1.76 3.35
CA LEU A 36 10.91 -1.55 2.12
C LEU A 36 10.72 -2.85 1.33
N THR A 37 11.73 -3.73 1.28
CA THR A 37 11.59 -5.05 0.65
C THR A 37 10.45 -5.83 1.30
N PHE A 38 10.42 -5.88 2.63
CA PHE A 38 9.35 -6.57 3.37
C PHE A 38 7.98 -5.97 3.06
N VAL A 39 7.84 -4.64 3.15
CA VAL A 39 6.54 -3.97 2.96
C VAL A 39 6.06 -4.04 1.51
N ILE A 40 6.94 -3.87 0.51
CA ILE A 40 6.58 -4.04 -0.90
C ILE A 40 6.19 -5.50 -1.18
N THR A 41 6.82 -6.48 -0.51
CA THR A 41 6.43 -7.88 -0.63
C THR A 41 5.02 -8.13 -0.07
N LEU A 42 4.64 -7.49 1.04
CA LEU A 42 3.26 -7.56 1.55
C LEU A 42 2.25 -6.99 0.54
N PHE A 43 2.59 -5.85 -0.08
CA PHE A 43 1.77 -5.24 -1.12
C PHE A 43 1.63 -6.14 -2.36
N LEU A 44 2.72 -6.74 -2.82
CA LEU A 44 2.73 -7.71 -3.92
C LEU A 44 1.88 -8.95 -3.58
N LEU A 45 2.04 -9.50 -2.37
CA LEU A 45 1.32 -10.69 -1.92
C LEU A 45 -0.20 -10.47 -1.95
N ARG A 46 -0.67 -9.29 -1.57
CA ARG A 46 -2.07 -8.92 -1.69
C ARG A 46 -2.58 -9.03 -3.13
N HIS A 47 -1.88 -8.44 -4.08
CA HIS A 47 -2.34 -8.45 -5.48
C HIS A 47 -2.30 -9.84 -6.10
N ILE A 48 -1.33 -10.67 -5.72
CA ILE A 48 -1.33 -12.10 -6.08
C ILE A 48 -2.56 -12.78 -5.46
N GLY A 49 -2.87 -12.50 -4.19
CA GLY A 49 -4.07 -13.04 -3.53
C GLY A 49 -5.37 -12.63 -4.23
N LEU A 50 -5.51 -11.35 -4.60
CA LEU A 50 -6.67 -10.88 -5.37
C LEU A 50 -6.77 -11.54 -6.74
N PHE A 51 -5.65 -11.71 -7.43
CA PHE A 51 -5.61 -12.40 -8.71
C PHE A 51 -5.97 -13.89 -8.58
N MET A 52 -5.54 -14.53 -7.47
CA MET A 52 -5.96 -15.90 -7.17
C MET A 52 -7.47 -16.02 -6.97
N LEU A 53 -8.15 -15.06 -6.31
CA LEU A 53 -9.61 -15.07 -6.16
C LEU A 53 -10.35 -15.12 -7.51
N CYS A 54 -9.76 -14.52 -8.55
CA CYS A 54 -10.34 -14.52 -9.89
C CYS A 54 -10.25 -15.89 -10.60
N ILE A 55 -9.28 -16.74 -10.23
CA ILE A 55 -8.95 -18.00 -10.92
C ILE A 55 -9.43 -19.23 -10.14
N LEU A 56 -9.57 -19.10 -8.80
CA LEU A 56 -9.94 -20.22 -7.96
C LEU A 56 -11.31 -20.78 -8.32
N GLN A 57 -11.42 -22.11 -8.26
CA GLN A 57 -12.67 -22.85 -8.48
C GLN A 57 -13.28 -23.39 -7.19
N SER A 58 -12.55 -23.33 -6.06
CA SER A 58 -13.03 -23.84 -4.78
C SER A 58 -12.94 -22.80 -3.66
N SER A 59 -13.98 -22.74 -2.83
CA SER A 59 -14.09 -21.78 -1.73
C SER A 59 -13.16 -22.08 -0.55
N ASN A 60 -12.68 -23.31 -0.37
CA ASN A 60 -11.89 -23.71 0.79
C ASN A 60 -10.56 -22.95 0.92
N ILE A 61 -9.92 -22.64 -0.20
CA ILE A 61 -8.64 -21.92 -0.23
C ILE A 61 -8.81 -20.44 0.15
N ILE A 62 -10.00 -19.87 -0.09
CA ILE A 62 -10.28 -18.45 0.15
C ILE A 62 -10.12 -18.07 1.63
N TYR A 63 -10.45 -18.98 2.55
CA TYR A 63 -10.26 -18.74 3.98
C TYR A 63 -8.80 -18.45 4.35
N TYR A 64 -7.84 -19.06 3.66
CA TYR A 64 -6.40 -18.81 3.86
C TYR A 64 -5.96 -17.49 3.22
N LEU A 65 -6.68 -16.97 2.22
CA LEU A 65 -6.39 -15.69 1.58
C LEU A 65 -6.92 -14.48 2.39
N LYS A 66 -7.85 -14.69 3.33
CA LYS A 66 -8.42 -13.62 4.16
C LYS A 66 -7.37 -12.65 4.72
N PRO A 67 -6.28 -13.08 5.39
CA PRO A 67 -5.28 -12.17 5.91
C PRO A 67 -4.41 -11.51 4.82
N ILE A 68 -4.52 -11.95 3.57
CA ILE A 68 -3.70 -11.45 2.47
C ILE A 68 -4.42 -10.33 1.72
N ILE A 69 -5.73 -10.43 1.56
CA ILE A 69 -6.56 -9.54 0.73
C ILE A 69 -6.50 -8.07 1.18
N TYR A 70 -6.37 -7.82 2.49
CA TYR A 70 -6.41 -6.48 3.08
C TYR A 70 -5.03 -5.93 3.47
N LEU A 71 -3.93 -6.54 3.02
CA LEU A 71 -2.56 -6.10 3.34
C LEU A 71 -2.21 -4.70 2.83
N ASN A 72 -2.93 -4.17 1.82
CA ASN A 72 -2.72 -2.80 1.33
C ASN A 72 -2.89 -1.75 2.42
N HIS A 73 -3.86 -1.93 3.34
CA HIS A 73 -4.15 -0.98 4.41
C HIS A 73 -3.01 -0.80 5.41
N ILE A 74 -2.05 -1.73 5.44
CA ILE A 74 -0.82 -1.56 6.20
C ILE A 74 0.39 -1.33 5.29
N ALA A 75 0.44 -1.96 4.13
CA ALA A 75 1.60 -1.85 3.25
C ALA A 75 1.80 -0.42 2.70
N MET A 76 0.73 0.23 2.22
CA MET A 76 0.83 1.59 1.67
C MET A 76 1.29 2.62 2.71
N PRO A 77 0.67 2.74 3.91
CA PRO A 77 1.17 3.67 4.92
C PRO A 77 2.63 3.40 5.33
N LEU A 78 3.03 2.14 5.41
CA LEU A 78 4.40 1.78 5.77
C LEU A 78 5.42 2.08 4.66
N ILE A 79 5.05 1.95 3.38
CA ILE A 79 5.86 2.41 2.25
C ILE A 79 6.05 3.92 2.33
N VAL A 80 4.96 4.67 2.51
CA VAL A 80 4.99 6.13 2.65
C VAL A 80 5.90 6.54 3.80
N LEU A 81 5.75 5.94 4.98
CA LEU A 81 6.58 6.22 6.16
C LEU A 81 8.07 6.06 5.86
N ALA A 82 8.46 4.96 5.21
CA ALA A 82 9.86 4.69 4.89
C ALA A 82 10.43 5.69 3.89
N ILE A 83 9.65 6.05 2.86
CA ILE A 83 10.08 6.99 1.83
C ILE A 83 10.16 8.42 2.40
N THR A 84 9.18 8.83 3.21
CA THR A 84 9.20 10.11 3.92
C THR A 84 10.48 10.26 4.73
N TYR A 85 10.89 9.21 5.45
CA TYR A 85 12.15 9.22 6.21
C TYR A 85 13.37 9.47 5.32
N VAL A 86 13.42 8.87 4.12
CA VAL A 86 14.55 9.07 3.19
C VAL A 86 14.62 10.52 2.70
N TYR A 87 13.45 11.11 2.39
CA TYR A 87 13.39 12.48 1.88
C TYR A 87 13.55 13.54 2.95
N LEU A 88 13.31 13.20 4.21
CA LEU A 88 13.57 14.09 5.33
C LEU A 88 15.05 14.41 5.50
N ARG A 89 15.96 13.49 5.11
CA ARG A 89 17.44 13.67 5.20
C ARG A 89 17.91 14.13 6.59
N SER A 90 17.18 13.82 7.63
CA SER A 90 17.53 14.22 9.00
C SER A 90 18.50 13.22 9.61
N GLU A 91 19.65 13.70 10.08
CA GLU A 91 20.63 12.88 10.81
C GLU A 91 20.17 12.58 12.24
N VAL A 92 19.28 13.41 12.79
CA VAL A 92 18.80 13.31 14.18
C VAL A 92 17.77 12.19 14.36
N LEU A 93 16.93 11.95 13.35
CA LEU A 93 15.87 10.93 13.44
C LEU A 93 16.42 9.54 13.11
N LYS A 94 16.30 8.63 14.06
CA LYS A 94 16.71 7.23 13.87
C LYS A 94 15.56 6.43 13.21
N PHE A 95 15.86 5.70 12.13
CA PHE A 95 14.89 4.84 11.44
C PHE A 95 14.30 3.72 12.32
N THR A 96 14.94 3.43 13.44
CA THR A 96 14.51 2.40 14.40
C THR A 96 13.06 2.60 14.86
N GLY A 97 12.57 3.85 14.99
CA GLY A 97 11.19 4.16 15.31
C GLY A 97 10.19 3.60 14.28
N SER A 98 10.56 3.52 13.00
CA SER A 98 9.69 2.97 11.96
C SER A 98 9.40 1.47 12.15
N TYR A 99 10.30 0.71 12.76
CA TYR A 99 10.05 -0.70 13.10
C TYR A 99 9.05 -0.83 14.26
N VAL A 100 9.05 0.10 15.21
CA VAL A 100 8.04 0.13 16.29
C VAL A 100 6.66 0.42 15.70
N VAL A 101 6.56 1.42 14.83
CA VAL A 101 5.32 1.74 14.12
C VAL A 101 4.83 0.54 13.30
N LEU A 102 5.72 -0.12 12.54
CA LEU A 102 5.41 -1.35 11.80
C LEU A 102 4.82 -2.42 12.73
N SER A 103 5.46 -2.68 13.87
CA SER A 103 5.00 -3.70 14.81
C SER A 103 3.60 -3.38 15.35
N ILE A 104 3.34 -2.12 15.74
CA ILE A 104 2.03 -1.68 16.25
C ILE A 104 0.96 -1.83 15.16
N VAL A 105 1.23 -1.34 13.96
CA VAL A 105 0.29 -1.38 12.82
C VAL A 105 -0.04 -2.83 12.45
N VAL A 106 0.95 -3.72 12.41
CA VAL A 106 0.74 -5.15 12.15
C VAL A 106 -0.09 -5.81 13.24
N LEU A 107 0.14 -5.50 14.52
CA LEU A 107 -0.66 -6.04 15.63
C LEU A 107 -2.12 -5.62 15.54
N ILE A 108 -2.39 -4.34 15.26
CA ILE A 108 -3.76 -3.83 15.06
C ILE A 108 -4.42 -4.54 13.87
N TYR A 109 -3.71 -4.69 12.76
CA TYR A 109 -4.18 -5.40 11.59
C TYR A 109 -4.57 -6.85 11.90
N ILE A 110 -3.68 -7.60 12.55
CA ILE A 110 -3.94 -8.99 12.95
C ILE A 110 -5.18 -9.07 13.86
N TYR A 111 -5.31 -8.13 14.79
CA TYR A 111 -6.47 -8.05 15.68
C TYR A 111 -7.77 -7.88 14.89
N ILE A 112 -7.83 -6.88 13.97
CA ILE A 112 -9.04 -6.63 13.16
C ILE A 112 -9.37 -7.84 12.29
N ILE A 113 -8.39 -8.42 11.60
CA ILE A 113 -8.60 -9.61 10.76
C ILE A 113 -9.12 -10.80 11.57
N ARG A 114 -8.62 -10.97 12.80
CA ARG A 114 -8.99 -12.12 13.65
C ARG A 114 -10.45 -12.04 14.11
N ILE A 115 -10.94 -10.85 14.48
CA ILE A 115 -12.32 -10.65 14.94
C ILE A 115 -13.34 -10.59 13.80
N SER A 116 -12.89 -10.29 12.58
CA SER A 116 -13.78 -10.15 11.41
C SER A 116 -14.24 -11.52 10.92
N LYS A 117 -15.53 -11.62 10.55
CA LYS A 117 -16.07 -12.79 9.86
C LYS A 117 -15.86 -12.61 8.35
N LEU A 118 -15.53 -13.70 7.65
CA LEU A 118 -15.38 -13.72 6.20
C LEU A 118 -16.73 -14.10 5.57
N THR A 119 -17.18 -13.30 4.62
CA THR A 119 -18.28 -13.60 3.70
C THR A 119 -17.70 -13.81 2.31
N ILE A 120 -18.17 -14.86 1.63
CA ILE A 120 -17.69 -15.21 0.29
C ILE A 120 -18.87 -15.16 -0.65
N GLU A 121 -18.76 -14.35 -1.68
CA GLU A 121 -19.73 -14.23 -2.75
C GLU A 121 -19.12 -14.69 -4.07
N VAL A 122 -19.92 -15.33 -4.93
CA VAL A 122 -19.51 -15.74 -6.27
C VAL A 122 -20.03 -14.73 -7.27
N SER A 123 -19.14 -13.99 -7.88
CA SER A 123 -19.49 -13.06 -8.96
C SER A 123 -19.21 -13.69 -10.31
N GLN A 124 -20.16 -13.63 -11.23
CA GLN A 124 -19.97 -14.09 -12.62
C GLN A 124 -18.85 -13.32 -13.34
N ASN A 125 -18.57 -12.13 -12.88
CA ASN A 125 -17.66 -11.20 -13.53
C ASN A 125 -16.25 -11.19 -12.94
N TYR A 126 -16.10 -11.43 -11.63
CA TYR A 126 -14.85 -11.23 -10.90
C TYR A 126 -14.32 -12.50 -10.22
N GLY A 127 -15.02 -13.63 -10.37
CA GLY A 127 -14.72 -14.85 -9.63
C GLY A 127 -15.23 -14.76 -8.19
N PHE A 128 -14.42 -15.14 -7.22
CA PHE A 128 -14.78 -15.02 -5.81
C PHE A 128 -14.52 -13.61 -5.28
N ILE A 129 -15.50 -13.06 -4.56
CA ILE A 129 -15.35 -11.84 -3.77
C ILE A 129 -15.38 -12.26 -2.30
N ALA A 130 -14.35 -11.88 -1.55
CA ALA A 130 -14.16 -12.24 -0.17
C ALA A 130 -14.16 -10.97 0.70
N ASP A 131 -15.30 -10.67 1.30
CA ASP A 131 -15.48 -9.50 2.16
C ASP A 131 -15.38 -9.87 3.64
N ILE A 132 -14.98 -8.91 4.47
CA ILE A 132 -14.97 -9.06 5.92
C ILE A 132 -16.01 -8.18 6.58
N SER A 133 -16.62 -8.67 7.66
CA SER A 133 -17.67 -7.93 8.39
C SER A 133 -17.25 -6.53 8.86
N ASN A 134 -15.96 -6.30 9.03
CA ASN A 134 -15.36 -5.03 9.48
C ASN A 134 -14.55 -4.33 8.36
N GLU A 135 -14.94 -4.48 7.10
CA GLU A 135 -14.27 -3.87 5.95
C GLU A 135 -14.12 -2.36 6.12
N ASN A 136 -15.22 -1.68 6.48
CA ASN A 136 -15.20 -0.23 6.73
C ASN A 136 -14.20 0.19 7.81
N SER A 137 -14.03 -0.64 8.85
CA SER A 137 -13.03 -0.37 9.91
C SER A 137 -11.60 -0.45 9.37
N MET A 138 -11.34 -1.34 8.40
CA MET A 138 -10.03 -1.42 7.74
C MET A 138 -9.75 -0.18 6.89
N TYR A 139 -10.72 0.26 6.09
CA TYR A 139 -10.58 1.51 5.32
C TYR A 139 -10.39 2.73 6.23
N LEU A 140 -11.17 2.84 7.32
CA LEU A 140 -11.01 3.92 8.29
C LEU A 140 -9.63 3.90 8.96
N PHE A 141 -9.14 2.72 9.33
CA PHE A 141 -7.80 2.55 9.91
C PHE A 141 -6.71 3.02 8.94
N SER A 142 -6.76 2.59 7.68
CA SER A 142 -5.85 3.04 6.63
C SER A 142 -5.92 4.55 6.42
N LEU A 143 -7.14 5.09 6.32
CA LEU A 143 -7.38 6.52 6.09
C LEU A 143 -6.83 7.39 7.23
N ILE A 144 -6.96 6.96 8.50
CA ILE A 144 -6.37 7.65 9.64
C ILE A 144 -4.83 7.64 9.55
N LEU A 145 -4.23 6.48 9.24
CA LEU A 145 -2.78 6.38 9.10
C LEU A 145 -2.26 7.25 7.95
N MET A 146 -2.92 7.21 6.78
CA MET A 146 -2.56 8.04 5.64
C MET A 146 -2.76 9.53 5.92
N GLY A 147 -3.82 9.90 6.66
CA GLY A 147 -4.07 11.28 7.08
C GLY A 147 -2.97 11.83 8.00
N ILE A 148 -2.52 11.04 8.98
CA ILE A 148 -1.39 11.40 9.84
C ILE A 148 -0.11 11.60 9.00
N LEU A 149 0.15 10.69 8.07
CA LEU A 149 1.31 10.78 7.18
C LEU A 149 1.21 11.96 6.20
N LEU A 150 0.00 12.30 5.75
CA LEU A 150 -0.24 13.49 4.93
C LEU A 150 0.15 14.77 5.69
N ILE A 151 -0.38 14.94 6.89
CA ILE A 151 -0.08 16.11 7.76
C ILE A 151 1.42 16.20 8.01
N LEU A 152 2.06 15.07 8.34
CA LEU A 152 3.49 15.01 8.55
C LEU A 152 4.28 15.45 7.31
N ASN A 153 3.93 14.97 6.12
CA ASN A 153 4.62 15.35 4.87
C ASN A 153 4.40 16.82 4.52
N VAL A 154 3.21 17.38 4.78
CA VAL A 154 2.95 18.84 4.60
C VAL A 154 3.85 19.66 5.52
N ILE A 155 3.97 19.32 6.81
CA ILE A 155 4.87 20.00 7.75
C ILE A 155 6.34 19.90 7.29
N LEU A 156 6.73 18.79 6.68
CA LEU A 156 8.10 18.58 6.22
C LEU A 156 8.47 19.43 4.98
N LEU A 157 7.49 19.93 4.21
CA LEU A 157 7.74 20.84 3.08
C LEU A 157 8.46 22.14 3.52
N ASP A 158 8.23 22.59 4.75
CA ASP A 158 8.83 23.83 5.28
C ASP A 158 10.28 23.62 5.76
N LYS A 159 10.75 22.37 5.84
CA LYS A 159 12.12 22.09 6.31
C LYS A 159 13.15 22.35 5.21
N PRO A 160 14.25 23.09 5.52
CA PRO A 160 15.25 23.49 4.51
C PRO A 160 16.08 22.31 3.97
N TYR A 161 16.21 21.23 4.76
CA TYR A 161 16.98 20.03 4.40
C TYR A 161 16.14 18.97 3.65
N ALA A 162 14.83 19.14 3.58
CA ALA A 162 13.94 18.19 2.96
C ALA A 162 13.93 18.31 1.42
N ASN A 163 13.84 17.18 0.73
CA ASN A 163 13.66 17.16 -0.73
C ASN A 163 12.19 17.46 -1.07
N LYS A 164 11.90 18.74 -1.29
CA LYS A 164 10.52 19.24 -1.55
C LYS A 164 9.84 18.52 -2.71
N THR A 165 10.52 18.31 -3.83
CA THR A 165 9.94 17.63 -5.00
C THR A 165 9.53 16.20 -4.66
N GLY A 166 10.38 15.46 -3.96
CA GLY A 166 10.06 14.10 -3.53
C GLY A 166 8.88 14.06 -2.56
N ILE A 167 8.81 15.00 -1.62
CA ILE A 167 7.70 15.09 -0.67
C ILE A 167 6.39 15.43 -1.37
N TRP A 168 6.41 16.31 -2.38
CA TRP A 168 5.22 16.60 -3.19
C TRP A 168 4.67 15.34 -3.88
N PHE A 169 5.53 14.51 -4.47
CA PHE A 169 5.09 13.24 -5.06
C PHE A 169 4.46 12.30 -4.01
N ILE A 170 5.02 12.27 -2.78
CA ILE A 170 4.44 11.49 -1.69
C ILE A 170 3.06 12.03 -1.31
N ILE A 171 2.90 13.34 -1.14
CA ILE A 171 1.62 13.98 -0.83
C ILE A 171 0.58 13.63 -1.89
N VAL A 172 0.90 13.77 -3.19
CA VAL A 172 -0.01 13.42 -4.27
C VAL A 172 -0.39 11.93 -4.20
N SER A 173 0.56 11.04 -3.95
CA SER A 173 0.27 9.61 -3.84
C SER A 173 -0.66 9.27 -2.68
N ILE A 174 -0.49 9.93 -1.52
CA ILE A 174 -1.37 9.77 -0.36
C ILE A 174 -2.78 10.27 -0.69
N VAL A 175 -2.91 11.46 -1.27
CA VAL A 175 -4.21 12.04 -1.61
C VAL A 175 -5.00 11.13 -2.56
N VAL A 176 -4.36 10.59 -3.59
CA VAL A 176 -5.02 9.67 -4.55
C VAL A 176 -5.57 8.42 -3.84
N VAL A 177 -4.79 7.81 -2.95
CA VAL A 177 -5.24 6.63 -2.19
C VAL A 177 -6.38 7.00 -1.26
N MET A 178 -6.27 8.09 -0.51
CA MET A 178 -7.32 8.57 0.40
C MET A 178 -8.62 8.87 -0.35
N MET A 179 -8.55 9.45 -1.54
CA MET A 179 -9.74 9.70 -2.36
C MET A 179 -10.45 8.41 -2.75
N GLU A 180 -9.71 7.38 -3.20
CA GLU A 180 -10.32 6.07 -3.51
C GLU A 180 -10.95 5.44 -2.27
N GLU A 181 -10.26 5.46 -1.11
CA GLU A 181 -10.78 4.91 0.14
C GLU A 181 -12.06 5.62 0.60
N VAL A 182 -12.13 6.96 0.48
CA VAL A 182 -13.32 7.74 0.80
C VAL A 182 -14.50 7.40 -0.14
N ILE A 183 -14.24 7.24 -1.44
CA ILE A 183 -15.25 6.84 -2.43
C ILE A 183 -15.82 5.46 -2.10
N ILE A 184 -14.95 4.51 -1.73
CA ILE A 184 -15.36 3.16 -1.34
C ILE A 184 -16.18 3.19 -0.05
N LEU A 185 -15.77 3.95 0.97
CA LEU A 185 -16.52 4.15 2.21
C LEU A 185 -17.89 4.79 1.96
N GLY A 186 -17.99 5.65 0.93
CA GLY A 186 -19.25 6.20 0.44
C GLY A 186 -20.16 5.20 -0.29
N GLY A 187 -19.74 3.93 -0.42
CA GLY A 187 -20.50 2.86 -1.06
C GLY A 187 -20.33 2.77 -2.57
N ILE A 188 -19.45 3.58 -3.17
CA ILE A 188 -19.18 3.56 -4.61
C ILE A 188 -17.97 2.65 -4.88
N LYS A 189 -18.22 1.44 -5.38
CA LYS A 189 -17.18 0.48 -5.77
C LYS A 189 -17.18 0.30 -7.30
N VAL A 190 -16.15 0.78 -7.98
CA VAL A 190 -15.94 0.55 -9.42
C VAL A 190 -15.49 -0.90 -9.65
N PHE A 191 -14.61 -1.39 -8.77
CA PHE A 191 -14.15 -2.77 -8.70
C PHE A 191 -14.45 -3.35 -7.32
N PRO A 192 -14.39 -4.69 -7.14
CA PRO A 192 -14.61 -5.31 -5.84
C PRO A 192 -13.67 -4.80 -4.75
N TYR A 193 -12.43 -4.44 -5.14
CA TYR A 193 -11.39 -3.94 -4.25
C TYR A 193 -10.75 -2.66 -4.80
N SER A 194 -10.08 -1.89 -3.92
CA SER A 194 -9.26 -0.76 -4.33
C SER A 194 -8.10 -1.22 -5.21
N VAL A 195 -8.04 -0.75 -6.44
CA VAL A 195 -7.01 -1.13 -7.44
C VAL A 195 -6.51 0.09 -8.19
N ILE A 196 -7.38 1.08 -8.45
CA ILE A 196 -7.04 2.24 -9.27
C ILE A 196 -6.06 3.15 -8.52
N GLY A 197 -6.38 3.55 -7.31
CA GLY A 197 -5.50 4.38 -6.48
C GLY A 197 -4.20 3.69 -6.16
N GLU A 198 -4.23 2.36 -5.96
CA GLU A 198 -3.03 1.56 -5.72
C GLU A 198 -2.10 1.49 -6.93
N LEU A 199 -2.66 1.41 -8.15
CA LEU A 199 -1.89 1.48 -9.38
C LEU A 199 -1.21 2.84 -9.51
N ILE A 200 -1.97 3.93 -9.34
CA ILE A 200 -1.44 5.29 -9.42
C ILE A 200 -0.39 5.52 -8.33
N PHE A 201 -0.66 5.08 -7.09
CA PHE A 201 0.29 5.10 -5.99
C PHE A 201 1.62 4.44 -6.37
N LEU A 202 1.58 3.22 -6.91
CA LEU A 202 2.78 2.47 -7.26
C LEU A 202 3.57 3.14 -8.39
N ILE A 203 2.89 3.73 -9.38
CA ILE A 203 3.52 4.50 -10.45
C ILE A 203 4.26 5.71 -9.85
N ILE A 204 3.60 6.49 -8.99
CA ILE A 204 4.19 7.68 -8.37
C ILE A 204 5.39 7.27 -7.49
N ILE A 205 5.28 6.21 -6.69
CA ILE A 205 6.37 5.69 -5.86
C ILE A 205 7.59 5.29 -6.71
N ASN A 206 7.37 4.73 -7.90
CA ASN A 206 8.48 4.45 -8.81
C ASN A 206 9.20 5.72 -9.28
N PHE A 207 8.50 6.83 -9.50
CA PHE A 207 9.15 8.12 -9.77
C PHE A 207 9.92 8.63 -8.55
N VAL A 208 9.38 8.45 -7.36
CA VAL A 208 10.03 8.81 -6.11
C VAL A 208 11.38 8.10 -5.95
N PHE A 209 11.49 6.80 -6.26
CA PHE A 209 12.76 6.07 -6.22
C PHE A 209 13.86 6.66 -7.14
N ASN A 210 13.52 7.41 -8.19
CA ASN A 210 14.50 8.12 -9.01
C ASN A 210 15.27 9.18 -8.20
N GLY A 211 14.63 9.79 -7.23
CA GLY A 211 15.25 10.78 -6.35
C GLY A 211 16.31 10.19 -5.41
N PHE A 212 16.23 8.89 -5.11
CA PHE A 212 17.24 8.20 -4.28
C PHE A 212 18.61 8.08 -4.98
N LYS A 213 18.63 7.96 -6.32
CA LYS A 213 19.88 7.92 -7.09
C LYS A 213 20.69 9.21 -6.95
N ARG A 214 20.01 10.38 -6.98
CA ARG A 214 20.68 11.69 -6.87
C ARG A 214 21.30 11.93 -5.49
N SER A 215 20.80 11.29 -4.45
CA SER A 215 21.33 11.44 -3.09
C SER A 215 22.63 10.63 -2.82
N LYS A 216 22.97 9.67 -3.70
CA LYS A 216 24.21 8.89 -3.61
C LYS A 216 25.40 9.50 -4.36
N MET A 217 25.16 10.47 -5.25
CA MET A 217 26.19 11.10 -6.08
C MET A 217 26.67 12.45 -5.51
N ASN A 218 26.06 12.94 -4.43
CA ASN A 218 26.49 14.10 -3.65
C ASN A 218 26.88 13.69 -2.23
#